data_90248467a8e7886425a40a683a3d8aa3
#
_entry.id   90248467a8e7886425a40a683a3d8aa3
#
_cell.length_a   1.000
_cell.length_b   1.000
_cell.length_c   1.000
_cell.angle_alpha   90.00
_cell.angle_beta   90.00
_cell.angle_gamma   90.00
#
_symmetry.space_group_name_H-M   'P 1'
#
loop_
_entity.id
_entity.type
_entity.pdbx_description
1 polymer ?
#
loop_
_entity_poly.entity_id
_entity_poly.type
_entity_poly.pdbx_seq_one_letter_code
_entity_poly.pdbx_strand_id
1 'polypeptide(L)'
;MQRRVLIIDDEQETCDLIERVVGYLGMEALTLKSSAQAVDLLERNKFDLVILDFHMASPDGVELARLVRQMRMNRMTPVVLISDDQRPSAVAIGFEAGASFILYKPLDKERLLKILRATQGTIDRERRRRRRIPVQHRVQLRAGAVDVECETINVSLSGMLVRAQRMLPLGSRVEMNLHLGQGMKPIAGRGSIVRVAGINQMGIQMDAFGMTDSERLEEFLLPLLPVPS
;
A
#
# COMPACT_ATOMS: atom_id res chain seq x y z
N MET A 1 -1.41 13.91 -7.94
CA MET A 1 -0.15 13.12 -7.94
C MET A 1 -0.28 12.00 -8.94
N GLN A 2 0.63 11.90 -9.93
CA GLN A 2 0.63 10.88 -10.97
C GLN A 2 0.75 9.48 -10.37
N ARG A 3 0.11 8.47 -10.97
CA ARG A 3 0.24 7.06 -10.54
C ARG A 3 1.59 6.54 -10.99
N ARG A 4 2.34 5.88 -10.09
CA ARG A 4 3.68 5.35 -10.35
C ARG A 4 3.65 3.83 -10.47
N VAL A 5 4.16 3.34 -11.58
CA VAL A 5 4.26 1.91 -11.91
C VAL A 5 5.72 1.51 -11.95
N LEU A 6 6.10 0.47 -11.22
CA LEU A 6 7.42 -0.13 -11.32
C LEU A 6 7.32 -1.37 -12.23
N ILE A 7 8.16 -1.41 -13.24
CA ILE A 7 8.28 -2.52 -14.21
C ILE A 7 9.64 -3.16 -13.99
N ILE A 8 9.66 -4.48 -13.81
CA ILE A 8 10.89 -5.24 -13.65
C ILE A 8 10.84 -6.43 -14.62
N ASP A 9 11.62 -6.34 -15.68
CA ASP A 9 11.74 -7.34 -16.74
C ASP A 9 13.09 -7.09 -17.45
N ASP A 10 13.87 -8.13 -17.76
CA ASP A 10 15.15 -8.02 -18.42
C ASP A 10 15.01 -7.88 -19.95
N GLU A 11 13.82 -8.18 -20.49
CA GLU A 11 13.49 -8.12 -21.89
C GLU A 11 13.03 -6.73 -22.33
N GLN A 12 13.83 -6.04 -23.15
CA GLN A 12 13.58 -4.65 -23.55
C GLN A 12 12.25 -4.47 -24.31
N GLU A 13 11.91 -5.41 -25.20
CA GLU A 13 10.67 -5.31 -26.00
C GLU A 13 9.41 -5.37 -25.10
N THR A 14 9.43 -6.22 -24.09
CA THR A 14 8.38 -6.33 -23.07
C THR A 14 8.27 -5.03 -22.28
N CYS A 15 9.39 -4.48 -21.81
CA CYS A 15 9.42 -3.20 -21.10
C CYS A 15 8.82 -2.07 -21.95
N ASP A 16 9.25 -1.93 -23.20
CA ASP A 16 8.79 -0.88 -24.12
C ASP A 16 7.28 -0.96 -24.39
N LEU A 17 6.74 -2.17 -24.50
CA LEU A 17 5.31 -2.36 -24.67
C LEU A 17 4.54 -1.93 -23.42
N ILE A 18 5.01 -2.35 -22.25
CA ILE A 18 4.35 -2.03 -20.97
C ILE A 18 4.42 -0.51 -20.73
N GLU A 19 5.57 0.14 -20.92
CA GLU A 19 5.73 1.58 -20.76
C GLU A 19 4.76 2.36 -21.63
N ARG A 20 4.62 1.98 -22.90
CA ARG A 20 3.66 2.62 -23.81
C ARG A 20 2.22 2.52 -23.33
N VAL A 21 1.81 1.35 -22.84
CA VAL A 21 0.44 1.15 -22.36
C VAL A 21 0.21 1.85 -21.01
N VAL A 22 1.19 1.86 -20.13
CA VAL A 22 1.18 2.58 -18.84
C VAL A 22 1.07 4.09 -19.10
N GLY A 23 1.89 4.62 -20.02
CA GLY A 23 1.85 6.03 -20.44
C GLY A 23 0.52 6.43 -21.07
N TYR A 24 -0.06 5.56 -21.92
CA TYR A 24 -1.39 5.78 -22.50
C TYR A 24 -2.49 5.90 -21.42
N LEU A 25 -2.34 5.22 -20.29
CA LEU A 25 -3.25 5.32 -19.15
C LEU A 25 -2.95 6.51 -18.21
N GLY A 26 -2.03 7.40 -18.58
CA GLY A 26 -1.64 8.57 -17.79
C GLY A 26 -0.87 8.23 -16.51
N MET A 27 -0.20 7.07 -16.50
CA MET A 27 0.64 6.64 -15.38
C MET A 27 2.12 6.84 -15.73
N GLU A 28 2.95 7.01 -14.70
CA GLU A 28 4.41 7.14 -14.82
C GLU A 28 5.05 5.77 -14.63
N ALA A 29 5.82 5.31 -15.59
CA ALA A 29 6.58 4.07 -15.53
C ALA A 29 8.01 4.33 -15.07
N LEU A 30 8.52 3.44 -14.23
CA LEU A 30 9.93 3.29 -13.92
C LEU A 30 10.30 1.84 -14.21
N THR A 31 11.27 1.64 -15.09
CA THR A 31 11.70 0.30 -15.53
C THR A 31 13.06 -0.06 -14.97
N LEU A 32 13.19 -1.27 -14.48
CA LEU A 32 14.44 -1.88 -14.02
C LEU A 32 14.63 -3.24 -14.70
N LYS A 33 15.88 -3.57 -14.99
CA LYS A 33 16.27 -4.88 -15.53
C LYS A 33 16.82 -5.83 -14.45
N SER A 34 16.94 -5.35 -13.22
CA SER A 34 17.50 -6.09 -12.09
C SER A 34 16.52 -6.13 -10.94
N SER A 35 16.13 -7.32 -10.56
CA SER A 35 15.28 -7.57 -9.38
C SER A 35 15.95 -7.16 -8.06
N ALA A 36 17.29 -7.32 -7.98
CA ALA A 36 18.03 -6.89 -6.79
C ALA A 36 17.93 -5.37 -6.56
N GLN A 37 18.03 -4.56 -7.63
CA GLN A 37 17.83 -3.10 -7.54
C GLN A 37 16.40 -2.75 -7.20
N ALA A 38 15.44 -3.57 -7.61
CA ALA A 38 14.02 -3.36 -7.31
C ALA A 38 13.71 -3.52 -5.82
N VAL A 39 14.39 -4.41 -5.11
CA VAL A 39 14.22 -4.60 -3.66
C VAL A 39 14.52 -3.30 -2.92
N ASP A 40 15.71 -2.72 -3.12
CA ASP A 40 16.10 -1.46 -2.46
C ASP A 40 15.15 -0.31 -2.80
N LEU A 41 14.71 -0.26 -4.05
CA LEU A 41 13.80 0.79 -4.51
C LEU A 41 12.41 0.67 -3.88
N LEU A 42 11.87 -0.55 -3.78
CA LEU A 42 10.57 -0.85 -3.19
C LEU A 42 10.53 -0.64 -1.68
N GLU A 43 11.64 -0.84 -0.99
CA GLU A 43 11.75 -0.56 0.45
C GLU A 43 11.66 0.93 0.75
N ARG A 44 12.23 1.77 -0.12
CA ARG A 44 12.34 3.23 0.08
C ARG A 44 11.20 4.01 -0.56
N ASN A 45 10.55 3.44 -1.58
CA ASN A 45 9.56 4.14 -2.39
C ASN A 45 8.23 3.39 -2.45
N LYS A 46 7.14 4.16 -2.52
CA LYS A 46 5.80 3.62 -2.81
C LYS A 46 5.54 3.65 -4.31
N PHE A 47 5.04 2.52 -4.80
CA PHE A 47 4.46 2.38 -6.13
C PHE A 47 2.96 2.07 -6.05
N ASP A 48 2.22 2.46 -7.07
CA ASP A 48 0.78 2.18 -7.16
C ASP A 48 0.49 0.83 -7.84
N LEU A 49 1.46 0.36 -8.63
CA LEU A 49 1.44 -0.94 -9.31
C LEU A 49 2.87 -1.44 -9.46
N VAL A 50 3.07 -2.74 -9.35
CA VAL A 50 4.34 -3.41 -9.67
C VAL A 50 4.05 -4.48 -10.72
N ILE A 51 4.82 -4.49 -11.80
CA ILE A 51 4.77 -5.48 -12.87
C ILE A 51 6.11 -6.21 -12.89
N LEU A 52 6.08 -7.52 -12.77
CA LEU A 52 7.25 -8.37 -12.60
C LEU A 52 7.28 -9.45 -13.67
N ASP A 53 8.40 -9.64 -14.30
CA ASP A 53 8.65 -10.88 -15.02
C ASP A 53 8.82 -12.03 -14.02
N PHE A 54 8.26 -13.18 -14.35
CA PHE A 54 8.31 -14.39 -13.51
C PHE A 54 9.73 -14.96 -13.45
N HIS A 55 10.41 -15.00 -14.61
CA HIS A 55 11.72 -15.61 -14.80
C HIS A 55 12.84 -14.58 -14.86
N MET A 56 13.29 -14.15 -13.71
CA MET A 56 14.45 -13.25 -13.57
C MET A 56 15.57 -13.90 -12.75
N ALA A 57 16.76 -13.30 -12.82
CA ALA A 57 17.83 -13.62 -11.88
C ALA A 57 17.39 -13.31 -10.44
N SER A 58 17.99 -14.00 -9.46
CA SER A 58 17.62 -13.90 -8.04
C SER A 58 17.67 -12.47 -7.48
N PRO A 59 16.62 -12.04 -6.75
CA PRO A 59 15.37 -12.76 -6.52
C PRO A 59 14.52 -12.85 -7.79
N ASP A 60 13.91 -14.02 -8.06
CA ASP A 60 12.97 -14.17 -9.18
C ASP A 60 11.67 -13.38 -8.96
N GLY A 61 10.78 -13.31 -9.97
CA GLY A 61 9.54 -12.55 -9.87
C GLY A 61 8.60 -13.04 -8.77
N VAL A 62 8.62 -14.34 -8.47
CA VAL A 62 7.80 -14.94 -7.41
C VAL A 62 8.35 -14.57 -6.04
N GLU A 63 9.65 -14.67 -5.86
CA GLU A 63 10.34 -14.25 -4.63
C GLU A 63 10.13 -12.76 -4.39
N LEU A 64 10.29 -11.94 -5.43
CA LEU A 64 10.08 -10.49 -5.34
C LEU A 64 8.62 -10.15 -5.01
N ALA A 65 7.64 -10.86 -5.57
CA ALA A 65 6.23 -10.69 -5.20
C ALA A 65 5.99 -10.97 -3.71
N ARG A 66 6.59 -12.04 -3.15
CA ARG A 66 6.53 -12.34 -1.71
C ARG A 66 7.17 -11.22 -0.87
N LEU A 67 8.33 -10.72 -1.29
CA LEU A 67 9.01 -9.60 -0.62
C LEU A 67 8.15 -8.34 -0.62
N VAL A 68 7.51 -8.00 -1.74
CA VAL A 68 6.56 -6.86 -1.82
C VAL A 68 5.46 -6.97 -0.77
N ARG A 69 4.93 -8.16 -0.50
CA ARG A 69 3.89 -8.39 0.53
C ARG A 69 4.40 -8.18 1.96
N GLN A 70 5.70 -8.29 2.19
CA GLN A 70 6.34 -8.06 3.49
C GLN A 70 6.74 -6.59 3.68
N MET A 71 6.92 -5.83 2.59
CA MET A 71 7.36 -4.45 2.63
C MET A 71 6.25 -3.52 3.15
N ARG A 72 6.56 -2.74 4.17
CA ARG A 72 5.60 -1.85 4.84
C ARG A 72 4.83 -0.94 3.88
N MET A 73 5.50 -0.34 2.91
CA MET A 73 4.88 0.63 1.99
C MET A 73 4.14 -0.04 0.83
N ASN A 74 4.61 -1.21 0.37
CA ASN A 74 4.14 -1.83 -0.85
C ASN A 74 3.29 -3.10 -0.63
N ARG A 75 3.07 -3.56 0.62
CA ARG A 75 2.33 -4.80 0.92
C ARG A 75 0.95 -4.90 0.25
N MET A 76 0.28 -3.76 0.06
CA MET A 76 -1.05 -3.68 -0.57
C MET A 76 -1.00 -3.22 -2.03
N THR A 77 0.20 -2.99 -2.59
CA THR A 77 0.35 -2.62 -3.99
C THR A 77 -0.07 -3.79 -4.88
N PRO A 78 -0.95 -3.60 -5.87
CA PRO A 78 -1.20 -4.64 -6.86
C PRO A 78 0.09 -5.09 -7.52
N VAL A 79 0.22 -6.41 -7.70
CA VAL A 79 1.34 -7.04 -8.39
C VAL A 79 0.79 -7.79 -9.59
N VAL A 80 1.32 -7.52 -10.76
CA VAL A 80 1.06 -8.27 -12.00
C VAL A 80 2.31 -9.07 -12.33
N LEU A 81 2.20 -10.38 -12.38
CA LEU A 81 3.27 -11.25 -12.87
C LEU A 81 3.10 -11.48 -14.37
N ILE A 82 4.21 -11.49 -15.09
CA ILE A 82 4.29 -11.85 -16.52
C ILE A 82 5.07 -13.15 -16.62
N SER A 83 4.57 -14.12 -17.33
CA SER A 83 5.18 -15.45 -17.42
C SER A 83 5.00 -16.05 -18.81
N ASP A 84 5.95 -16.82 -19.25
CA ASP A 84 5.82 -17.75 -20.39
C ASP A 84 5.26 -19.11 -19.97
N ASP A 85 5.30 -19.42 -18.66
CA ASP A 85 4.80 -20.67 -18.09
C ASP A 85 3.30 -20.60 -17.79
N GLN A 86 2.52 -21.38 -18.56
CA GLN A 86 1.06 -21.45 -18.42
C GLN A 86 0.59 -22.66 -17.59
N ARG A 87 1.51 -23.41 -17.01
CA ARG A 87 1.14 -24.58 -16.19
C ARG A 87 0.34 -24.16 -14.95
N PRO A 88 -0.71 -24.92 -14.59
CA PRO A 88 -1.52 -24.59 -13.40
C PRO A 88 -0.70 -24.44 -12.12
N SER A 89 0.40 -25.20 -11.99
CA SER A 89 1.32 -25.09 -10.84
C SER A 89 2.02 -23.74 -10.76
N ALA A 90 2.51 -23.20 -11.89
CA ALA A 90 3.14 -21.88 -11.93
C ALA A 90 2.15 -20.76 -11.59
N VAL A 91 0.92 -20.88 -12.09
CA VAL A 91 -0.19 -19.98 -11.78
C VAL A 91 -0.51 -19.97 -10.28
N ALA A 92 -0.63 -21.16 -9.67
CA ALA A 92 -0.88 -21.28 -8.24
C ALA A 92 0.23 -20.64 -7.41
N ILE A 93 1.49 -20.93 -7.74
CA ILE A 93 2.68 -20.34 -7.08
C ILE A 93 2.66 -18.82 -7.17
N GLY A 94 2.33 -18.24 -8.33
CA GLY A 94 2.24 -16.80 -8.52
C GLY A 94 1.17 -16.16 -7.64
N PHE A 95 -0.02 -16.74 -7.56
CA PHE A 95 -1.08 -16.20 -6.68
C PHE A 95 -0.76 -16.39 -5.20
N GLU A 96 -0.17 -17.51 -4.80
CA GLU A 96 0.31 -17.75 -3.42
C GLU A 96 1.41 -16.75 -3.01
N ALA A 97 2.25 -16.35 -3.97
CA ALA A 97 3.24 -15.30 -3.76
C ALA A 97 2.61 -13.91 -3.59
N GLY A 98 1.32 -13.78 -3.89
CA GLY A 98 0.57 -12.54 -3.73
C GLY A 98 0.38 -11.74 -5.02
N ALA A 99 0.53 -12.34 -6.20
CA ALA A 99 0.13 -11.70 -7.44
C ALA A 99 -1.37 -11.36 -7.43
N SER A 100 -1.72 -10.20 -7.97
CA SER A 100 -3.11 -9.79 -8.18
C SER A 100 -3.63 -10.30 -9.53
N PHE A 101 -2.74 -10.39 -10.51
CA PHE A 101 -2.99 -10.86 -11.87
C PHE A 101 -1.74 -11.56 -12.43
N ILE A 102 -1.97 -12.47 -13.37
CA ILE A 102 -0.91 -13.10 -14.15
C ILE A 102 -1.22 -12.89 -15.62
N LEU A 103 -0.24 -12.44 -16.38
CA LEU A 103 -0.25 -12.31 -17.83
C LEU A 103 0.74 -13.27 -18.45
N TYR A 104 0.45 -13.72 -19.68
CA TYR A 104 1.32 -14.65 -20.37
C TYR A 104 2.02 -14.00 -21.56
N LYS A 105 3.29 -14.34 -21.74
CA LYS A 105 4.04 -14.02 -22.96
C LYS A 105 3.56 -14.92 -24.11
N PRO A 106 3.49 -14.43 -25.36
CA PRO A 106 3.77 -13.05 -25.76
C PRO A 106 2.69 -12.08 -25.28
N LEU A 107 3.10 -10.88 -24.83
CA LEU A 107 2.18 -9.87 -24.32
C LEU A 107 1.34 -9.30 -25.46
N ASP A 108 0.03 -9.38 -25.28
CA ASP A 108 -0.94 -8.69 -26.12
C ASP A 108 -1.30 -7.33 -25.51
N LYS A 109 -1.24 -6.27 -26.32
CA LYS A 109 -1.57 -4.90 -25.93
C LYS A 109 -2.98 -4.78 -25.33
N GLU A 110 -3.97 -5.44 -25.92
CA GLU A 110 -5.36 -5.38 -25.45
C GLU A 110 -5.54 -6.07 -24.11
N ARG A 111 -4.93 -7.24 -23.94
CA ARG A 111 -4.92 -7.97 -22.67
C ARG A 111 -4.24 -7.17 -21.58
N LEU A 112 -3.06 -6.61 -21.88
CA LEU A 112 -2.33 -5.76 -20.93
C LEU A 112 -3.19 -4.55 -20.53
N LEU A 113 -3.79 -3.85 -21.50
CA LEU A 113 -4.66 -2.71 -21.24
C LEU A 113 -5.86 -3.08 -20.36
N LYS A 114 -6.50 -4.24 -20.62
CA LYS A 114 -7.62 -4.75 -19.84
C LYS A 114 -7.23 -5.00 -18.38
N ILE A 115 -6.10 -5.64 -18.14
CA ILE A 115 -5.59 -5.91 -16.79
C ILE A 115 -5.20 -4.61 -16.07
N LEU A 116 -4.49 -3.71 -16.74
CA LEU A 116 -4.12 -2.42 -16.14
C LEU A 116 -5.36 -1.58 -15.79
N ARG A 117 -6.41 -1.59 -16.60
CA ARG A 117 -7.69 -0.97 -16.25
C ARG A 117 -8.35 -1.64 -15.04
N ALA A 118 -8.32 -2.96 -14.96
CA ALA A 118 -8.86 -3.69 -13.81
C ALA A 118 -8.12 -3.36 -12.50
N THR A 119 -6.82 -3.09 -12.56
CA THR A 119 -6.04 -2.68 -11.37
C THR A 119 -6.36 -1.27 -10.89
N GLN A 120 -6.90 -0.38 -11.74
CA GLN A 120 -7.14 1.03 -11.38
C GLN A 120 -8.05 1.18 -10.16
N GLY A 121 -9.12 0.40 -10.07
CA GLY A 121 -10.02 0.41 -8.92
C GLY A 121 -9.32 0.07 -7.60
N THR A 122 -8.41 -0.92 -7.64
CA THR A 122 -7.59 -1.30 -6.48
C THR A 122 -6.58 -0.22 -6.13
N ILE A 123 -5.91 0.36 -7.13
CA ILE A 123 -4.97 1.47 -6.95
C ILE A 123 -5.68 2.66 -6.30
N ASP A 124 -6.85 3.05 -6.79
CA ASP A 124 -7.59 4.19 -6.27
C ASP A 124 -8.12 3.95 -4.85
N ARG A 125 -8.54 2.72 -4.55
CA ARG A 125 -8.93 2.32 -3.20
C ARG A 125 -7.75 2.43 -2.24
N GLU A 126 -6.59 1.92 -2.64
CA GLU A 126 -5.37 1.98 -1.81
C GLU A 126 -4.88 3.42 -1.61
N ARG A 127 -4.93 4.25 -2.66
CA ARG A 127 -4.62 5.68 -2.56
C ARG A 127 -5.57 6.39 -1.61
N ARG A 128 -6.88 6.15 -1.69
CA ARG A 128 -7.88 6.71 -0.77
C ARG A 128 -7.59 6.27 0.67
N ARG A 129 -7.30 4.99 0.90
CA ARG A 129 -6.95 4.49 2.24
C ARG A 129 -5.76 5.20 2.86
N ARG A 130 -4.81 5.67 2.05
CA ARG A 130 -3.59 6.34 2.52
C ARG A 130 -3.69 7.85 2.56
N ARG A 131 -4.72 8.42 1.96
CA ARG A 131 -4.92 9.87 1.94
C ARG A 131 -5.16 10.36 3.37
N ARG A 132 -4.31 11.29 3.81
CA ARG A 132 -4.35 11.84 5.16
C ARG A 132 -5.18 13.11 5.17
N ILE A 133 -6.13 13.18 6.07
CA ILE A 133 -7.03 14.29 6.27
C ILE A 133 -6.60 14.99 7.56
N PRO A 134 -6.28 16.29 7.53
CA PRO A 134 -6.00 17.07 8.73
C PRO A 134 -7.27 17.13 9.60
N VAL A 135 -7.24 16.50 10.75
CA VAL A 135 -8.32 16.52 11.75
C VAL A 135 -7.71 16.45 13.14
N GLN A 136 -8.34 17.16 14.08
CA GLN A 136 -7.92 17.21 15.49
C GLN A 136 -8.96 16.47 16.34
N HIS A 137 -8.63 15.27 16.77
CA HIS A 137 -9.46 14.42 17.59
C HIS A 137 -8.64 13.77 18.70
N ARG A 138 -9.27 13.57 19.86
CA ARG A 138 -8.65 12.87 20.98
C ARG A 138 -8.45 11.40 20.63
N VAL A 139 -7.28 10.87 20.95
CA VAL A 139 -6.93 9.47 20.83
C VAL A 139 -6.33 9.00 22.14
N GLN A 140 -6.83 7.87 22.64
CA GLN A 140 -6.20 7.16 23.74
C GLN A 140 -5.43 5.97 23.16
N LEU A 141 -4.15 5.88 23.51
CA LEU A 141 -3.27 4.79 23.13
C LEU A 141 -2.90 3.99 24.38
N ARG A 142 -2.95 2.66 24.25
CA ARG A 142 -2.48 1.74 25.28
C ARG A 142 -1.38 0.85 24.72
N ALA A 143 -0.21 0.86 25.37
CA ALA A 143 0.93 0.00 25.06
C ALA A 143 1.29 -0.80 26.31
N GLY A 144 0.78 -2.03 26.44
CA GLY A 144 0.90 -2.82 27.67
C GLY A 144 0.22 -2.11 28.85
N ALA A 145 0.99 -1.77 29.87
CA ALA A 145 0.51 -1.03 31.06
C ALA A 145 0.58 0.51 30.91
N VAL A 146 0.99 1.02 29.74
CA VAL A 146 1.19 2.46 29.54
C VAL A 146 0.03 3.01 28.72
N ASP A 147 -0.73 3.93 29.32
CA ASP A 147 -1.75 4.73 28.64
C ASP A 147 -1.18 6.10 28.28
N VAL A 148 -1.46 6.56 27.05
CA VAL A 148 -1.03 7.84 26.53
C VAL A 148 -2.20 8.55 25.88
N GLU A 149 -2.52 9.75 26.32
CA GLU A 149 -3.47 10.63 25.65
C GLU A 149 -2.77 11.41 24.54
N CYS A 150 -3.38 11.44 23.38
CA CYS A 150 -2.88 12.08 22.18
C CYS A 150 -3.97 12.88 21.49
N GLU A 151 -3.57 13.76 20.59
CA GLU A 151 -4.44 14.44 19.64
C GLU A 151 -3.98 14.13 18.21
N THR A 152 -4.92 13.83 17.32
CA THR A 152 -4.57 13.63 15.91
C THR A 152 -4.15 14.95 15.27
N ILE A 153 -3.14 14.88 14.39
CA ILE A 153 -2.76 15.94 13.46
C ILE A 153 -3.39 15.66 12.09
N ASN A 154 -3.40 14.40 11.71
CA ASN A 154 -4.09 13.90 10.53
C ASN A 154 -4.42 12.42 10.68
N VAL A 155 -5.47 12.00 9.97
CA VAL A 155 -5.96 10.61 9.95
C VAL A 155 -6.18 10.14 8.51
N SER A 156 -5.98 8.86 8.27
CA SER A 156 -6.33 8.13 7.04
C SER A 156 -6.87 6.75 7.43
N LEU A 157 -7.41 5.99 6.48
CA LEU A 157 -7.86 4.60 6.76
C LEU A 157 -6.72 3.62 7.10
N SER A 158 -5.45 4.01 6.89
CA SER A 158 -4.30 3.15 7.15
C SER A 158 -3.39 3.63 8.27
N GLY A 159 -3.64 4.81 8.84
CA GLY A 159 -2.80 5.33 9.91
C GLY A 159 -3.09 6.78 10.28
N MET A 160 -2.50 7.22 11.36
CA MET A 160 -2.63 8.58 11.85
C MET A 160 -1.28 9.15 12.29
N LEU A 161 -1.18 10.46 12.25
CA LEU A 161 -0.13 11.21 12.94
C LEU A 161 -0.77 11.86 14.17
N VAL A 162 -0.18 11.64 15.32
CA VAL A 162 -0.68 12.19 16.59
C VAL A 162 0.39 13.03 17.26
N ARG A 163 -0.09 13.99 18.05
CA ARG A 163 0.73 14.76 19.02
C ARG A 163 0.46 14.20 20.41
N ALA A 164 1.54 13.94 21.16
CA ALA A 164 1.48 13.43 22.53
C ALA A 164 2.55 14.10 23.40
N GLN A 165 2.26 14.24 24.69
CA GLN A 165 3.26 14.70 25.66
C GLN A 165 4.27 13.59 26.01
N ARG A 166 3.80 12.35 26.02
CA ARG A 166 4.62 11.14 26.28
C ARG A 166 4.77 10.35 24.99
N MET A 167 6.00 10.01 24.64
CA MET A 167 6.31 9.24 23.45
C MET A 167 6.38 7.77 23.75
N LEU A 168 5.85 6.95 22.85
CA LEU A 168 6.03 5.50 22.86
C LEU A 168 7.19 5.12 21.93
N PRO A 169 7.96 4.07 22.28
CA PRO A 169 9.06 3.60 21.45
C PRO A 169 8.62 3.20 20.03
N LEU A 170 9.51 3.36 19.06
CA LEU A 170 9.31 2.85 17.71
C LEU A 170 9.09 1.34 17.74
N GLY A 171 8.13 0.84 16.97
CA GLY A 171 7.76 -0.57 16.94
C GLY A 171 6.75 -1.00 18.02
N SER A 172 6.44 -0.14 19.00
CA SER A 172 5.45 -0.47 20.04
C SER A 172 4.11 -0.81 19.42
N ARG A 173 3.53 -1.94 19.80
CA ARG A 173 2.13 -2.28 19.49
C ARG A 173 1.21 -1.49 20.42
N VAL A 174 0.15 -0.94 19.86
CA VAL A 174 -0.81 -0.11 20.59
C VAL A 174 -2.24 -0.56 20.32
N GLU A 175 -3.05 -0.55 21.34
CA GLU A 175 -4.51 -0.45 21.22
C GLU A 175 -4.86 1.03 21.20
N MET A 176 -5.87 1.39 20.42
CA MET A 176 -6.27 2.79 20.25
C MET A 176 -7.78 2.97 20.34
N ASN A 177 -8.19 4.08 20.92
CA ASN A 177 -9.57 4.56 20.92
C ASN A 177 -9.58 5.98 20.36
N LEU A 178 -10.10 6.15 19.14
CA LEU A 178 -10.24 7.44 18.46
C LEU A 178 -11.64 8.00 18.70
N HIS A 179 -11.73 9.18 19.29
CA HIS A 179 -12.98 9.88 19.60
C HIS A 179 -13.30 10.87 18.47
N LEU A 180 -14.31 10.59 17.66
CA LEU A 180 -14.70 11.42 16.51
C LEU A 180 -15.62 12.60 16.87
N GLY A 181 -16.25 12.60 18.06
CA GLY A 181 -17.14 13.65 18.51
C GLY A 181 -17.76 13.35 19.87
N GLN A 182 -18.44 14.37 20.45
CA GLN A 182 -19.15 14.21 21.72
C GLN A 182 -20.35 13.28 21.52
N GLY A 183 -20.51 12.31 22.42
CA GLY A 183 -21.62 11.34 22.38
C GLY A 183 -21.46 10.20 21.37
N MET A 184 -20.41 10.20 20.55
CA MET A 184 -20.13 9.11 19.64
C MET A 184 -19.27 8.03 20.33
N LYS A 185 -19.60 6.76 20.09
CA LYS A 185 -18.77 5.65 20.55
C LYS A 185 -17.39 5.78 19.91
N PRO A 186 -16.28 5.67 20.67
CA PRO A 186 -14.92 5.69 20.10
C PRO A 186 -14.75 4.60 19.04
N ILE A 187 -13.90 4.85 18.08
CA ILE A 187 -13.43 3.86 17.12
C ILE A 187 -12.25 3.12 17.76
N ALA A 188 -12.45 1.83 18.00
CA ALA A 188 -11.43 0.96 18.58
C ALA A 188 -10.60 0.27 17.49
N GLY A 189 -9.29 0.21 17.69
CA GLY A 189 -8.39 -0.45 16.74
C GLY A 189 -7.07 -0.84 17.37
N ARG A 190 -6.24 -1.50 16.58
CA ARG A 190 -4.85 -1.84 16.93
C ARG A 190 -3.89 -1.33 15.87
N GLY A 191 -2.67 -1.05 16.29
CA GLY A 191 -1.64 -0.57 15.37
C GLY A 191 -0.25 -0.63 15.99
N SER A 192 0.68 -0.01 15.29
CA SER A 192 2.08 0.05 15.70
C SER A 192 2.64 1.46 15.51
N ILE A 193 3.53 1.88 16.41
CA ILE A 193 4.30 3.11 16.26
C ILE A 193 5.35 2.88 15.17
N VAL A 194 5.18 3.54 14.03
CA VAL A 194 6.04 3.31 12.85
C VAL A 194 6.98 4.48 12.55
N ARG A 195 6.79 5.58 13.23
CA ARG A 195 7.61 6.78 13.04
C ARG A 195 7.52 7.67 14.27
N VAL A 196 8.65 8.26 14.65
CA VAL A 196 8.73 9.43 15.54
C VAL A 196 9.07 10.63 14.67
N ALA A 197 8.33 11.72 14.79
CA ALA A 197 8.50 12.93 14.01
C ALA A 197 8.56 14.13 14.97
N GLY A 198 9.71 14.80 15.01
CA GLY A 198 9.91 15.89 15.96
C GLY A 198 9.94 15.42 17.43
N ILE A 199 9.71 16.36 18.35
CA ILE A 199 9.85 16.13 19.80
C ILE A 199 8.61 15.41 20.37
N ASN A 200 7.42 15.63 19.79
CA ASN A 200 6.14 15.22 20.38
C ASN A 200 5.15 14.61 19.37
N GLN A 201 5.63 14.08 18.25
CA GLN A 201 4.76 13.49 17.23
C GLN A 201 5.09 12.04 16.97
N MET A 202 4.06 11.21 16.89
CA MET A 202 4.17 9.78 16.56
C MET A 202 3.29 9.45 15.36
N GLY A 203 3.87 8.71 14.39
CA GLY A 203 3.11 8.11 13.30
C GLY A 203 2.67 6.70 13.70
N ILE A 204 1.37 6.46 13.64
CA ILE A 204 0.76 5.17 13.95
C ILE A 204 0.30 4.56 12.64
N GLN A 205 0.74 3.34 12.37
CA GLN A 205 0.14 2.50 11.36
C GLN A 205 -1.00 1.71 12.01
N MET A 206 -2.17 1.75 11.42
CA MET A 206 -3.34 1.01 11.87
C MET A 206 -3.36 -0.36 11.17
N ASP A 207 -3.38 -1.43 11.96
CA ASP A 207 -3.28 -2.80 11.44
C ASP A 207 -4.64 -3.50 11.40
N ALA A 208 -5.48 -3.29 12.39
CA ALA A 208 -6.79 -3.92 12.50
C ALA A 208 -7.82 -3.05 13.21
N PHE A 209 -9.03 -3.05 12.65
CA PHE A 209 -10.26 -2.55 13.28
C PHE A 209 -11.28 -3.69 13.33
N GLY A 210 -12.24 -3.60 14.25
CA GLY A 210 -13.49 -4.34 14.08
C GLY A 210 -14.19 -3.91 12.77
N MET A 211 -14.95 -4.80 12.14
CA MET A 211 -15.62 -4.50 10.87
C MET A 211 -16.42 -3.20 10.95
N THR A 212 -17.26 -3.05 11.96
CA THR A 212 -18.08 -1.86 12.20
C THR A 212 -17.24 -0.59 12.43
N ASP A 213 -16.10 -0.70 13.12
CA ASP A 213 -15.24 0.45 13.41
C ASP A 213 -14.45 0.90 12.17
N SER A 214 -14.11 -0.02 11.26
CA SER A 214 -13.53 0.31 9.96
C SER A 214 -14.51 1.09 9.07
N GLU A 215 -15.76 0.64 9.02
CA GLU A 215 -16.85 1.30 8.27
C GLU A 215 -17.11 2.71 8.82
N ARG A 216 -17.23 2.85 10.13
CA ARG A 216 -17.46 4.15 10.80
C ARG A 216 -16.28 5.14 10.54
N LEU A 217 -15.06 4.67 10.52
CA LEU A 217 -13.90 5.50 10.18
C LEU A 217 -13.96 5.93 8.71
N GLU A 218 -14.34 5.04 7.82
CA GLU A 218 -14.51 5.34 6.39
C GLU A 218 -15.63 6.36 6.16
N GLU A 219 -16.80 6.17 6.77
CA GLU A 219 -17.93 7.08 6.72
C GLU A 219 -17.56 8.48 7.24
N PHE A 220 -16.76 8.56 8.29
CA PHE A 220 -16.28 9.83 8.83
C PHE A 220 -15.30 10.53 7.89
N LEU A 221 -14.35 9.80 7.27
CA LEU A 221 -13.31 10.38 6.44
C LEU A 221 -13.75 10.70 5.01
N LEU A 222 -14.71 9.94 4.45
CA LEU A 222 -15.16 10.10 3.05
C LEU A 222 -15.64 11.52 2.71
N PRO A 223 -16.52 12.17 3.51
CA PRO A 223 -17.00 13.52 3.21
C PRO A 223 -15.91 14.59 3.30
N LEU A 224 -14.83 14.31 4.02
CA LEU A 224 -13.71 15.23 4.22
C LEU A 224 -12.63 15.11 3.13
N LEU A 225 -12.77 14.13 2.22
CA LEU A 225 -11.87 14.00 1.09
C LEU A 225 -12.18 15.09 0.06
N PRO A 226 -11.19 15.89 -0.39
CA PRO A 226 -11.42 16.81 -1.49
C PRO A 226 -11.82 16.04 -2.74
N VAL A 227 -12.85 16.52 -3.42
CA VAL A 227 -13.32 15.98 -4.71
C VAL A 227 -12.15 16.01 -5.69
N PRO A 228 -11.88 14.93 -6.44
CA PRO A 228 -10.88 14.97 -7.50
C PRO A 228 -11.28 16.02 -8.54
N SER A 229 -10.46 17.04 -8.74
CA SER A 229 -10.55 17.97 -9.85
C SER A 229 -10.11 17.32 -11.16
#